data_df1e2a5e655c8f019e5e108456869e84
#
_entry.id   df1e2a5e655c8f019e5e108456869e84
#
_cell.length_a   1.000
_cell.length_b   1.000
_cell.length_c   1.000
_cell.angle_alpha   90.00
_cell.angle_beta   90.00
_cell.angle_gamma   90.00
#
_symmetry.space_group_name_H-M   'P 1'
#
loop_
_entity.id
_entity.type
_entity.pdbx_description
1 polymer ?
#
loop_
_entity_poly.entity_id
_entity_poly.type
_entity_poly.pdbx_seq_one_letter_code
_entity_poly.pdbx_strand_id
1 'polypeptide(L)'
;MRSTSAQKNEVGPSTPSKVIPMYRTAVRSVIATRCTPLSAAAQEDLERGLYNATLKEAGTRNIRRVWENPEFIALYSITAQRVISNLDSASYIQNARLLKRLQEGEFDPHDIAFMTYSDLYPEAWAAIQEQALKREAKMLEVDKSAATDMFRCSRCGKRECTYYEMQTRSADEPMTQFIRCLNCGKQWRQ
;
A
#
# COMPACT_ATOMS: atom_id res chain seq x y z
N MET A 1 -30.47 -37.73 -13.80
CA MET A 1 -30.59 -36.82 -12.65
C MET A 1 -29.71 -37.33 -11.53
N ARG A 2 -28.54 -36.76 -11.34
CA ARG A 2 -27.66 -37.01 -10.20
C ARG A 2 -27.32 -35.66 -9.59
N SER A 3 -27.90 -35.38 -8.42
CA SER A 3 -27.66 -34.20 -7.61
C SER A 3 -26.33 -34.37 -6.87
N THR A 4 -25.35 -33.51 -7.18
CA THR A 4 -24.11 -33.36 -6.41
C THR A 4 -24.37 -32.38 -5.30
N SER A 5 -24.49 -32.90 -4.08
CA SER A 5 -24.53 -32.10 -2.84
C SER A 5 -23.14 -31.50 -2.56
N ALA A 6 -23.03 -30.20 -2.63
CA ALA A 6 -21.86 -29.46 -2.17
C ALA A 6 -21.80 -29.50 -0.63
N GLN A 7 -20.81 -30.21 -0.08
CA GLN A 7 -20.49 -30.15 1.34
C GLN A 7 -19.90 -28.78 1.68
N LYS A 8 -20.65 -27.96 2.42
CA LYS A 8 -20.13 -26.79 3.11
C LYS A 8 -19.24 -27.25 4.26
N ASN A 9 -17.94 -27.06 4.13
CA ASN A 9 -17.02 -27.15 5.26
C ASN A 9 -17.24 -25.96 6.18
N GLU A 10 -18.09 -26.10 7.17
CA GLU A 10 -18.17 -25.20 8.31
C GLU A 10 -16.94 -25.44 9.19
N VAL A 11 -15.95 -24.55 9.08
CA VAL A 11 -14.87 -24.46 10.05
C VAL A 11 -15.44 -23.79 11.29
N GLY A 12 -15.79 -24.62 12.28
CA GLY A 12 -16.23 -24.15 13.60
C GLY A 12 -15.15 -23.26 14.27
N PRO A 13 -15.55 -22.35 15.19
CA PRO A 13 -14.62 -21.49 15.89
C PRO A 13 -13.67 -22.34 16.75
N SER A 14 -12.40 -22.40 16.35
CA SER A 14 -11.35 -23.01 17.18
C SER A 14 -11.24 -22.18 18.47
N THR A 15 -11.52 -22.82 19.60
CA THR A 15 -11.29 -22.28 20.95
C THR A 15 -9.87 -21.74 21.05
N PRO A 16 -9.65 -20.49 21.50
CA PRO A 16 -8.31 -19.94 21.63
C PRO A 16 -7.56 -20.73 22.71
N SER A 17 -6.56 -21.47 22.32
CA SER A 17 -5.62 -22.10 23.25
C SER A 17 -5.02 -20.97 24.10
N LYS A 18 -5.08 -21.10 25.45
CA LYS A 18 -4.53 -20.13 26.42
C LYS A 18 -3.00 -20.03 26.38
N VAL A 19 -2.33 -20.80 25.54
CA VAL A 19 -0.88 -20.78 25.36
C VAL A 19 -0.54 -19.73 24.33
N ILE A 20 0.11 -18.66 24.79
CA ILE A 20 0.65 -17.63 23.87
C ILE A 20 1.72 -18.31 23.03
N PRO A 21 1.60 -18.33 21.69
CA PRO A 21 2.59 -18.93 20.83
C PRO A 21 3.99 -18.34 21.05
N MET A 22 5.02 -19.17 20.93
CA MET A 22 6.43 -18.78 21.16
C MET A 22 6.83 -17.49 20.41
N TYR A 23 6.33 -17.30 19.19
CA TYR A 23 6.60 -16.11 18.39
C TYR A 23 6.06 -14.83 19.02
N ARG A 24 4.87 -14.87 19.61
CA ARG A 24 4.29 -13.74 20.33
C ARG A 24 5.07 -13.41 21.60
N THR A 25 5.50 -14.44 22.32
CA THR A 25 6.35 -14.28 23.51
C THR A 25 7.69 -13.65 23.15
N ALA A 26 8.31 -14.06 22.04
CA ALA A 26 9.55 -13.47 21.54
C ALA A 26 9.37 -11.99 21.18
N VAL A 27 8.30 -11.63 20.47
CA VAL A 27 8.01 -10.22 20.13
C VAL A 27 7.75 -9.38 21.39
N ARG A 28 7.02 -9.91 22.39
CA ARG A 28 6.82 -9.22 23.68
C ARG A 28 8.13 -8.95 24.40
N SER A 29 9.06 -9.89 24.41
CA SER A 29 10.38 -9.68 25.03
C SER A 29 11.19 -8.60 24.31
N VAL A 30 11.11 -8.53 22.98
CA VAL A 30 11.76 -7.49 22.19
C VAL A 30 11.13 -6.12 22.45
N ILE A 31 9.80 -6.03 22.51
CA ILE A 31 9.08 -4.80 22.85
C ILE A 31 9.51 -4.31 24.26
N ALA A 32 9.53 -5.19 25.24
CA ALA A 32 9.94 -4.84 26.61
C ALA A 32 11.39 -4.32 26.69
N THR A 33 12.28 -4.83 25.85
CA THR A 33 13.69 -4.44 25.83
C THR A 33 13.93 -3.13 25.07
N ARG A 34 13.27 -2.94 23.93
CA ARG A 34 13.53 -1.82 23.02
C ARG A 34 12.59 -0.63 23.19
N CYS A 35 11.36 -0.89 23.63
CA CYS A 35 10.35 0.15 23.87
C CYS A 35 10.18 0.43 25.36
N THR A 36 11.28 0.52 26.11
CA THR A 36 11.30 0.71 27.57
C THR A 36 10.53 1.93 28.09
N PRO A 37 10.39 3.05 27.37
CA PRO A 37 9.58 4.19 27.81
C PRO A 37 8.06 3.93 27.86
N LEU A 38 7.59 2.80 27.33
CA LEU A 38 6.17 2.45 27.34
C LEU A 38 5.80 1.67 28.60
N SER A 39 4.60 1.94 29.14
CA SER A 39 4.04 1.15 30.25
C SER A 39 3.79 -0.29 29.84
N ALA A 40 3.79 -1.23 30.80
CA ALA A 40 3.52 -2.64 30.52
C ALA A 40 2.18 -2.86 29.82
N ALA A 41 1.15 -2.11 30.20
CA ALA A 41 -0.17 -2.16 29.55
C ALA A 41 -0.10 -1.70 28.08
N ALA A 42 0.63 -0.63 27.79
CA ALA A 42 0.83 -0.14 26.43
C ALA A 42 1.63 -1.13 25.57
N GLN A 43 2.62 -1.82 26.15
CA GLN A 43 3.39 -2.87 25.46
C GLN A 43 2.52 -4.09 25.10
N GLU A 44 1.62 -4.51 25.99
CA GLU A 44 0.66 -5.60 25.71
C GLU A 44 -0.35 -5.20 24.64
N ASP A 45 -0.83 -3.97 24.70
CA ASP A 45 -1.78 -3.43 23.74
C ASP A 45 -1.16 -3.30 22.34
N LEU A 46 0.10 -2.85 22.28
CA LEU A 46 0.89 -2.80 21.06
C LEU A 46 1.05 -4.20 20.44
N GLU A 47 1.42 -5.21 21.23
CA GLU A 47 1.56 -6.58 20.71
C GLU A 47 0.22 -7.13 20.22
N ARG A 48 -0.89 -6.84 20.90
CA ARG A 48 -2.23 -7.21 20.47
C ARG A 48 -2.57 -6.53 19.12
N GLY A 49 -2.21 -5.27 18.96
CA GLY A 49 -2.35 -4.55 17.69
C GLY A 49 -1.55 -5.19 16.56
N LEU A 50 -0.29 -5.55 16.79
CA LEU A 50 0.57 -6.24 15.82
C LEU A 50 -0.04 -7.56 15.36
N TYR A 51 -0.57 -8.35 16.28
CA TYR A 51 -1.23 -9.61 15.95
C TYR A 51 -2.51 -9.38 15.13
N ASN A 52 -3.36 -8.43 15.53
CA ASN A 52 -4.59 -8.10 14.82
C ASN A 52 -4.33 -7.53 13.42
N ALA A 53 -3.33 -6.67 13.26
CA ALA A 53 -2.90 -6.16 11.96
C ALA A 53 -2.41 -7.29 11.05
N THR A 54 -1.65 -8.24 11.59
CA THR A 54 -1.20 -9.43 10.86
C THR A 54 -2.37 -10.31 10.42
N LEU A 55 -3.37 -10.53 11.28
CA LEU A 55 -4.59 -11.29 10.92
C LEU A 55 -5.36 -10.62 9.78
N LYS A 56 -5.49 -9.30 9.82
CA LYS A 56 -6.14 -8.52 8.76
C LYS A 56 -5.39 -8.66 7.44
N GLU A 57 -4.09 -8.45 7.45
CA GLU A 57 -3.24 -8.52 6.26
C GLU A 57 -3.19 -9.94 5.68
N ALA A 58 -3.10 -10.97 6.53
CA ALA A 58 -3.17 -12.37 6.12
C ALA A 58 -4.50 -12.69 5.41
N GLY A 59 -5.60 -12.06 5.86
CA GLY A 59 -6.90 -12.18 5.19
C GLY A 59 -6.90 -11.58 3.78
N THR A 60 -6.30 -10.40 3.63
CA THR A 60 -6.19 -9.72 2.34
C THR A 60 -5.32 -10.51 1.34
N ARG A 61 -4.28 -11.18 1.83
CA ARG A 61 -3.35 -11.98 1.00
C ARG A 61 -3.74 -13.44 0.86
N ASN A 62 -4.87 -13.87 1.44
CA ASN A 62 -5.31 -15.28 1.49
C ASN A 62 -4.29 -16.24 2.13
N ILE A 63 -3.52 -15.76 3.13
CA ILE A 63 -2.56 -16.54 3.89
C ILE A 63 -3.30 -17.27 5.03
N ARG A 64 -3.02 -18.57 5.24
CA ARG A 64 -3.59 -19.34 6.35
C ARG A 64 -3.07 -18.77 7.68
N ARG A 65 -4.00 -18.40 8.58
CA ARG A 65 -3.76 -17.74 9.86
C ARG A 65 -3.42 -18.74 10.97
N VAL A 66 -2.41 -19.56 10.74
CA VAL A 66 -1.94 -20.60 11.68
C VAL A 66 -0.43 -20.47 11.87
N TRP A 67 0.04 -20.76 13.07
CA TRP A 67 1.46 -20.60 13.43
C TRP A 67 2.39 -21.65 12.82
N GLU A 68 1.86 -22.70 12.22
CA GLU A 68 2.60 -23.69 11.43
C GLU A 68 2.92 -23.19 10.01
N ASN A 69 2.25 -22.11 9.57
CA ASN A 69 2.47 -21.52 8.25
C ASN A 69 3.64 -20.54 8.30
N PRO A 70 4.76 -20.80 7.58
CA PRO A 70 5.92 -19.91 7.57
C PRO A 70 5.61 -18.52 7.00
N GLU A 71 4.66 -18.40 6.06
CA GLU A 71 4.24 -17.12 5.51
C GLU A 71 3.54 -16.25 6.56
N PHE A 72 2.72 -16.85 7.41
CA PHE A 72 2.04 -16.15 8.50
C PHE A 72 3.05 -15.67 9.56
N ILE A 73 4.03 -16.53 9.91
CA ILE A 73 5.11 -16.17 10.84
C ILE A 73 5.95 -15.01 10.26
N ALA A 74 6.32 -15.09 8.98
CA ALA A 74 7.09 -14.06 8.30
C ALA A 74 6.32 -12.72 8.29
N LEU A 75 5.02 -12.74 7.97
CA LEU A 75 4.16 -11.57 7.97
C LEU A 75 4.09 -10.92 9.36
N TYR A 76 3.91 -11.73 10.42
CA TYR A 76 3.90 -11.24 11.80
C TYR A 76 5.25 -10.62 12.18
N SER A 77 6.35 -11.28 11.83
CA SER A 77 7.71 -10.79 12.12
C SER A 77 8.01 -9.47 11.40
N ILE A 78 7.62 -9.34 10.13
CA ILE A 78 7.78 -8.11 9.34
C ILE A 78 6.95 -6.98 9.93
N THR A 79 5.69 -7.25 10.30
CA THR A 79 4.82 -6.25 10.93
C THR A 79 5.39 -5.77 12.26
N ALA A 80 5.87 -6.71 13.10
CA ALA A 80 6.51 -6.39 14.37
C ALA A 80 7.80 -5.59 14.17
N GLN A 81 8.68 -6.00 13.26
CA GLN A 81 9.93 -5.30 12.98
C GLN A 81 9.67 -3.87 12.47
N ARG A 82 8.71 -3.67 11.58
CA ARG A 82 8.32 -2.36 11.06
C ARG A 82 7.99 -1.39 12.19
N VAL A 83 7.14 -1.79 13.12
CA VAL A 83 6.67 -0.94 14.20
C VAL A 83 7.75 -0.73 15.27
N ILE A 84 8.39 -1.81 15.73
CA ILE A 84 9.42 -1.75 16.77
C ILE A 84 10.61 -0.89 16.31
N SER A 85 11.07 -1.03 15.06
CA SER A 85 12.18 -0.23 14.55
C SER A 85 11.86 1.27 14.45
N ASN A 86 10.59 1.65 14.33
CA ASN A 86 10.17 3.05 14.38
C ASN A 86 9.97 3.58 15.80
N LEU A 87 9.68 2.72 16.79
CA LEU A 87 9.55 3.10 18.19
C LEU A 87 10.88 3.11 18.93
N ASP A 88 11.86 2.33 18.48
CA ASP A 88 13.20 2.25 19.07
C ASP A 88 14.04 3.44 18.62
N SER A 89 14.33 4.36 19.54
CA SER A 89 15.17 5.53 19.29
C SER A 89 16.62 5.20 18.91
N ALA A 90 17.12 4.01 19.30
CA ALA A 90 18.45 3.53 18.96
C ALA A 90 18.49 2.79 17.59
N SER A 91 17.35 2.63 16.94
CA SER A 91 17.23 1.99 15.64
C SER A 91 17.90 2.83 14.53
N TYR A 92 18.30 2.16 13.44
CA TYR A 92 18.82 2.81 12.22
C TYR A 92 17.84 3.81 11.59
N ILE A 93 16.53 3.71 11.87
CA ILE A 93 15.48 4.62 11.36
C ILE A 93 15.56 5.98 12.03
N GLN A 94 15.99 6.05 13.31
CA GLN A 94 16.13 7.27 14.12
C GLN A 94 14.83 8.11 14.19
N ASN A 95 13.67 7.45 14.28
CA ASN A 95 12.38 8.12 14.41
C ASN A 95 12.15 8.57 15.87
N ALA A 96 12.60 9.77 16.19
CA ALA A 96 12.47 10.30 17.55
C ALA A 96 11.06 10.81 17.91
N ARG A 97 10.17 11.01 16.90
CA ARG A 97 8.86 11.63 17.10
C ARG A 97 7.75 10.64 17.41
N LEU A 98 7.78 9.44 16.82
CA LEU A 98 6.69 8.48 16.98
C LEU A 98 6.44 8.11 18.45
N LEU A 99 7.52 7.86 19.20
CA LEU A 99 7.43 7.54 20.62
C LEU A 99 6.84 8.71 21.43
N LYS A 100 7.22 9.95 21.11
CA LYS A 100 6.69 11.15 21.78
C LYS A 100 5.19 11.31 21.51
N ARG A 101 4.77 11.19 20.24
CA ARG A 101 3.36 11.26 19.83
C ARG A 101 2.51 10.21 20.55
N LEU A 102 3.07 8.99 20.72
CA LEU A 102 2.40 7.93 21.47
C LEU A 102 2.28 8.27 22.97
N GLN A 103 3.32 8.85 23.57
CA GLN A 103 3.29 9.27 24.98
C GLN A 103 2.35 10.45 25.23
N GLU A 104 2.18 11.33 24.25
CA GLU A 104 1.25 12.45 24.26
C GLU A 104 -0.23 11.99 24.06
N GLY A 105 -0.44 10.70 23.74
CA GLY A 105 -1.77 10.12 23.58
C GLY A 105 -2.46 10.51 22.25
N GLU A 106 -1.67 10.84 21.21
CA GLU A 106 -2.22 11.18 19.90
C GLU A 106 -2.96 9.99 19.25
N PHE A 107 -2.54 8.78 19.59
CA PHE A 107 -3.14 7.52 19.13
C PHE A 107 -2.88 6.39 20.14
N ASP A 108 -3.70 5.34 20.06
CA ASP A 108 -3.55 4.17 20.91
C ASP A 108 -2.39 3.27 20.44
N PRO A 109 -1.68 2.58 21.37
CA PRO A 109 -0.61 1.64 21.05
C PRO A 109 -1.04 0.56 20.06
N HIS A 110 -2.29 0.10 20.16
CA HIS A 110 -2.91 -0.87 19.28
C HIS A 110 -2.93 -0.38 17.81
N ASP A 111 -3.22 0.89 17.58
CA ASP A 111 -3.50 1.43 16.26
C ASP A 111 -2.22 1.68 15.44
N ILE A 112 -1.08 1.81 16.08
CA ILE A 112 0.23 1.95 15.41
C ILE A 112 0.48 0.79 14.43
N ALA A 113 0.03 -0.40 14.77
CA ALA A 113 0.22 -1.58 13.92
C ALA A 113 -0.48 -1.49 12.56
N PHE A 114 -1.53 -0.67 12.46
CA PHE A 114 -2.31 -0.46 11.24
C PHE A 114 -1.84 0.73 10.41
N MET A 115 -0.96 1.57 10.96
CA MET A 115 -0.43 2.74 10.28
C MET A 115 0.43 2.37 9.07
N THR A 116 0.39 3.22 8.05
CA THR A 116 1.26 3.10 6.88
C THR A 116 2.69 3.55 7.23
N TYR A 117 3.65 3.30 6.36
CA TYR A 117 5.03 3.77 6.55
C TYR A 117 5.12 5.29 6.63
N SER A 118 4.29 6.00 5.85
CA SER A 118 4.22 7.46 5.89
C SER A 118 3.61 8.02 7.16
N ASP A 119 2.65 7.31 7.77
CA ASP A 119 2.03 7.72 9.03
C ASP A 119 2.96 7.51 10.22
N LEU A 120 3.78 6.45 10.16
CA LEU A 120 4.79 6.15 11.16
C LEU A 120 5.92 7.19 11.18
N TYR A 121 6.38 7.67 10.01
CA TYR A 121 7.46 8.65 9.91
C TYR A 121 7.20 9.66 8.78
N PRO A 122 6.26 10.61 8.98
CA PRO A 122 5.86 11.57 7.95
C PRO A 122 7.03 12.41 7.41
N GLU A 123 7.96 12.83 8.27
CA GLU A 123 9.06 13.71 7.89
C GLU A 123 10.01 13.05 6.86
N ALA A 124 10.31 11.76 7.04
CA ALA A 124 11.17 11.03 6.10
C ALA A 124 10.48 10.81 4.75
N TRP A 125 9.15 10.67 4.75
CA TRP A 125 8.38 10.36 3.54
C TRP A 125 7.89 11.60 2.80
N ALA A 126 7.82 12.78 3.45
CA ALA A 126 7.29 14.01 2.85
C ALA A 126 7.97 14.38 1.53
N ALA A 127 9.31 14.38 1.49
CA ALA A 127 10.08 14.71 0.29
C ALA A 127 9.86 13.68 -0.85
N ILE A 128 9.76 12.40 -0.50
CA ILE A 128 9.54 11.31 -1.46
C ILE A 128 8.13 11.40 -2.05
N GLN A 129 7.13 11.65 -1.21
CA GLN A 129 5.74 11.82 -1.64
C GLN A 129 5.57 13.07 -2.52
N GLU A 130 6.20 14.19 -2.17
CA GLU A 130 6.18 15.40 -2.98
C GLU A 130 6.79 15.16 -4.37
N GLN A 131 7.92 14.46 -4.43
CA GLN A 131 8.54 14.09 -5.71
C GLN A 131 7.65 13.14 -6.53
N ALA A 132 7.00 12.17 -5.88
CA ALA A 132 6.08 11.26 -6.55
C ALA A 132 4.88 12.02 -7.14
N LEU A 133 4.27 12.91 -6.37
CA LEU A 133 3.16 13.76 -6.83
C LEU A 133 3.57 14.67 -7.99
N LYS A 134 4.77 15.28 -7.94
CA LYS A 134 5.30 16.08 -9.05
C LYS A 134 5.50 15.28 -10.33
N ARG A 135 5.99 14.03 -10.21
CA ARG A 135 6.15 13.13 -11.38
C ARG A 135 4.79 12.73 -11.95
N GLU A 136 3.84 12.40 -11.10
CA GLU A 136 2.49 12.04 -11.51
C GLU A 136 1.77 13.22 -12.18
N ALA A 137 1.83 14.41 -11.58
CA ALA A 137 1.30 15.63 -12.16
C ALA A 137 1.90 15.91 -13.56
N LYS A 138 3.22 15.74 -13.70
CA LYS A 138 3.90 15.91 -14.99
C LYS A 138 3.48 14.87 -16.03
N MET A 139 3.21 13.63 -15.62
CA MET A 139 2.68 12.59 -16.53
C MET A 139 1.24 12.87 -16.97
N LEU A 140 0.46 13.53 -16.11
CA LEU A 140 -0.92 13.93 -16.44
C LEU A 140 -0.99 15.24 -17.24
N GLU A 141 0.07 16.05 -17.23
CA GLU A 141 0.17 17.23 -18.07
C GLU A 141 0.22 16.79 -19.53
N VAL A 142 -0.80 17.19 -20.29
CA VAL A 142 -0.80 16.98 -21.72
C VAL A 142 0.23 17.90 -22.34
N ASP A 143 1.26 17.33 -22.96
CA ASP A 143 2.30 18.11 -23.64
C ASP A 143 1.69 18.89 -24.79
N LYS A 144 1.40 20.17 -24.57
CA LYS A 144 0.83 21.07 -25.56
C LYS A 144 1.87 21.55 -26.58
N SER A 145 3.16 21.32 -26.31
CA SER A 145 4.24 21.75 -27.22
C SER A 145 4.19 21.00 -28.57
N ALA A 146 3.66 19.77 -28.56
CA ALA A 146 3.45 18.97 -29.75
C ALA A 146 2.08 19.19 -30.43
N ALA A 147 1.36 20.23 -30.01
CA ALA A 147 0.05 20.54 -30.60
C ALA A 147 0.18 21.03 -32.05
N THR A 148 -0.65 20.47 -32.91
CA THR A 148 -0.82 20.95 -34.31
C THR A 148 -2.21 21.52 -34.51
N ASP A 149 -2.32 22.54 -35.34
CA ASP A 149 -3.58 23.15 -35.80
C ASP A 149 -4.12 22.53 -37.08
N MET A 150 -3.39 21.57 -37.68
CA MET A 150 -3.78 20.91 -38.93
C MET A 150 -5.15 20.22 -38.84
N PHE A 151 -5.49 19.68 -37.67
CA PHE A 151 -6.71 18.90 -37.48
C PHE A 151 -7.73 19.64 -36.61
N ARG A 152 -8.98 19.68 -37.07
CA ARG A 152 -10.10 20.21 -36.30
C ARG A 152 -10.86 19.10 -35.63
N CYS A 153 -11.00 19.18 -34.30
CA CYS A 153 -11.78 18.22 -33.53
C CYS A 153 -13.29 18.37 -33.84
N SER A 154 -13.93 17.30 -34.29
CA SER A 154 -15.37 17.31 -34.55
C SER A 154 -16.24 17.36 -33.28
N ARG A 155 -15.67 17.13 -32.10
CA ARG A 155 -16.39 17.15 -30.82
C ARG A 155 -16.40 18.56 -30.18
N CYS A 156 -15.26 19.22 -30.11
CA CYS A 156 -15.13 20.51 -29.43
C CYS A 156 -14.82 21.68 -30.37
N GLY A 157 -14.62 21.43 -31.66
CA GLY A 157 -14.36 22.45 -32.68
C GLY A 157 -12.95 23.09 -32.65
N LYS A 158 -12.16 22.81 -31.63
CA LYS A 158 -10.81 23.35 -31.47
C LYS A 158 -9.78 22.67 -32.39
N ARG A 159 -8.69 23.38 -32.69
CA ARG A 159 -7.57 22.92 -33.51
C ARG A 159 -6.31 22.66 -32.66
N GLU A 160 -6.48 22.10 -31.48
CA GLU A 160 -5.39 21.71 -30.58
C GLU A 160 -5.32 20.18 -30.55
N CYS A 161 -4.61 19.57 -31.51
CA CYS A 161 -4.52 18.13 -31.68
C CYS A 161 -3.07 17.68 -31.71
N THR A 162 -2.79 16.49 -31.25
CA THR A 162 -1.53 15.78 -31.53
C THR A 162 -1.82 14.64 -32.49
N TYR A 163 -0.82 14.25 -33.29
CA TYR A 163 -0.94 13.10 -34.14
C TYR A 163 0.37 12.31 -34.18
N TYR A 164 0.26 11.04 -34.47
CA TYR A 164 1.37 10.17 -34.85
C TYR A 164 0.98 9.30 -36.02
N GLU A 165 1.96 8.91 -36.80
CA GLU A 165 1.77 8.10 -38.00
C GLU A 165 2.27 6.69 -37.73
N MET A 166 1.49 5.71 -38.17
CA MET A 166 1.85 4.30 -38.04
C MET A 166 1.46 3.55 -39.30
N GLN A 167 2.36 2.72 -39.80
CA GLN A 167 2.02 1.81 -40.88
C GLN A 167 1.20 0.65 -40.35
N THR A 168 -0.10 0.66 -40.66
CA THR A 168 -1.05 -0.38 -40.20
C THR A 168 -1.44 -1.34 -41.28
N ARG A 169 -0.98 -1.10 -42.51
CA ARG A 169 -1.29 -1.89 -43.72
C ARG A 169 0.02 -2.27 -44.44
N SER A 170 -0.11 -2.55 -45.76
CA SER A 170 1.04 -2.88 -46.63
C SER A 170 2.03 -1.71 -46.74
N ALA A 171 3.31 -2.00 -47.02
CA ALA A 171 4.36 -1.01 -47.19
C ALA A 171 4.09 -0.02 -48.36
N ASP A 172 3.25 -0.40 -49.31
CA ASP A 172 2.88 0.41 -50.47
C ASP A 172 1.69 1.36 -50.22
N GLU A 173 1.08 1.30 -49.02
CA GLU A 173 -0.04 2.16 -48.65
C GLU A 173 0.42 3.32 -47.79
N PRO A 174 -0.27 4.49 -47.82
CA PRO A 174 0.06 5.62 -46.95
C PRO A 174 -0.11 5.26 -45.47
N MET A 175 0.71 5.87 -44.61
CA MET A 175 0.62 5.67 -43.17
C MET A 175 -0.69 6.17 -42.59
N THR A 176 -1.25 5.42 -41.68
CA THR A 176 -2.46 5.82 -40.95
C THR A 176 -2.10 6.84 -39.89
N GLN A 177 -2.78 7.98 -39.86
CA GLN A 177 -2.62 9.02 -38.87
C GLN A 177 -3.58 8.78 -37.71
N PHE A 178 -3.04 8.69 -36.49
CA PHE A 178 -3.81 8.60 -35.25
C PHE A 178 -3.78 9.96 -34.56
N ILE A 179 -4.95 10.58 -34.45
CA ILE A 179 -5.08 11.96 -34.02
C ILE A 179 -5.80 12.00 -32.67
N ARG A 180 -5.29 12.82 -31.74
CA ARG A 180 -5.89 13.03 -30.41
C ARG A 180 -6.09 14.51 -30.16
N CYS A 181 -7.31 14.91 -29.83
CA CYS A 181 -7.60 16.27 -29.37
C CYS A 181 -7.11 16.48 -27.94
N LEU A 182 -6.26 17.49 -27.70
CA LEU A 182 -5.72 17.81 -26.39
C LEU A 182 -6.76 18.46 -25.46
N ASN A 183 -7.79 19.07 -26.02
CA ASN A 183 -8.81 19.76 -25.23
C ASN A 183 -9.92 18.84 -24.70
N CYS A 184 -10.42 17.89 -25.50
CA CYS A 184 -11.54 17.02 -25.10
C CYS A 184 -11.22 15.53 -25.08
N GLY A 185 -9.97 15.15 -25.36
CA GLY A 185 -9.49 13.77 -25.33
C GLY A 185 -10.02 12.86 -26.44
N LYS A 186 -10.83 13.41 -27.41
CA LYS A 186 -11.34 12.61 -28.54
C LYS A 186 -10.17 12.11 -29.37
N GLN A 187 -10.25 10.82 -29.75
CA GLN A 187 -9.29 10.18 -30.66
C GLN A 187 -10.01 9.73 -31.91
N TRP A 188 -9.34 9.83 -33.08
CA TRP A 188 -9.79 9.31 -34.36
C TRP A 188 -8.58 8.99 -35.23
N ARG A 189 -8.80 8.30 -36.32
CA ARG A 189 -7.78 7.97 -37.33
C ARG A 189 -8.22 8.49 -38.70
N GLN A 190 -7.24 8.79 -39.53
CA GLN A 190 -7.41 9.23 -40.91
C GLN A 190 -6.40 8.51 -41.79
#